data_8281e6c2e9a2e4957cefad73db71f467
#
_entry.id   8281e6c2e9a2e4957cefad73db71f467
#
_cell.length_a   1.000
_cell.length_b   1.000
_cell.length_c   1.000
_cell.angle_alpha   90.00
_cell.angle_beta   90.00
_cell.angle_gamma   90.00
#
_symmetry.space_group_name_H-M   'P 1'
#
loop_
_entity.id
_entity.type
_entity.pdbx_description
1 polymer ?
#
loop_
_entity_poly.entity_id
_entity_poly.type
_entity_poly.pdbx_seq_one_letter_code
_entity_poly.pdbx_strand_id
1 'polypeptide(L)'
;ELPEDPKEIIRIGRAVGYPVIIKAAGGGGGRGMRVVHTEAALLNAVQMTRQEAGSFFNNPAVYMEKYLENPRHVEIQVMADEYKNAIYLGERDCSMQRRHQKVIEEAPAPHIPARLISRIGERCADACRKIGYRGAGTFEFLYENNEFYFIEMNTRVQVEHPVSEMITGVDIVQEQIRVAAGEKLRYRQKDIVFRGHAIECRINAEDPFTFVPSPGKISFYHPPGGPGIRVDSHIYQGYTVPSHYDSMVAKVISYGDTREQAIRRMRIALSEMSIEGIKTNIPLHQELMQDARFVEGGTSIHYLEQKLADKGEVKK
;
A
#
# COMPACT_ATOMS: atom_id res chain seq x y z
N GLU A 1 18.01 20.54 -4.99
CA GLU A 1 17.59 21.77 -5.66
C GLU A 1 18.20 21.81 -7.07
N LEU A 2 17.41 22.24 -8.08
CA LEU A 2 17.91 22.35 -9.44
C LEU A 2 18.79 23.59 -9.59
N PRO A 3 19.97 23.49 -10.26
CA PRO A 3 20.83 24.64 -10.54
C PRO A 3 20.17 25.62 -11.51
N GLU A 4 20.77 26.81 -11.69
CA GLU A 4 20.28 27.81 -12.65
C GLU A 4 20.75 27.54 -14.09
N ASP A 5 21.89 26.88 -14.25
CA ASP A 5 22.46 26.58 -15.57
C ASP A 5 21.59 25.61 -16.38
N PRO A 6 21.05 26.02 -17.54
CA PRO A 6 20.23 25.18 -18.40
C PRO A 6 20.90 23.87 -18.84
N LYS A 7 22.22 23.91 -19.07
CA LYS A 7 22.98 22.71 -19.50
C LYS A 7 23.03 21.67 -18.38
N GLU A 8 23.22 22.14 -17.15
CA GLU A 8 23.24 21.27 -15.97
C GLU A 8 21.86 20.68 -15.68
N ILE A 9 20.77 21.47 -15.82
CA ILE A 9 19.39 20.98 -15.68
C ILE A 9 19.12 19.86 -16.69
N ILE A 10 19.51 20.04 -17.96
CA ILE A 10 19.35 19.01 -19.00
C ILE A 10 20.16 17.75 -18.64
N ARG A 11 21.40 17.91 -18.16
CA ARG A 11 22.24 16.79 -17.72
C ARG A 11 21.58 15.99 -16.59
N ILE A 12 21.01 16.69 -15.61
CA ILE A 12 20.26 16.05 -14.50
C ILE A 12 19.04 15.32 -15.05
N GLY A 13 18.24 15.94 -15.93
CA GLY A 13 17.07 15.32 -16.55
C GLY A 13 17.39 14.02 -17.31
N ARG A 14 18.51 14.02 -18.05
CA ARG A 14 19.01 12.79 -18.73
C ARG A 14 19.45 11.72 -17.73
N ALA A 15 20.08 12.11 -16.63
CA ALA A 15 20.55 11.18 -15.61
C ALA A 15 19.39 10.56 -14.82
N VAL A 16 18.33 11.33 -14.51
CA VAL A 16 17.10 10.85 -13.86
C VAL A 16 16.29 9.96 -14.82
N GLY A 17 16.28 10.31 -16.11
CA GLY A 17 15.54 9.60 -17.16
C GLY A 17 14.05 10.00 -17.21
N TYR A 18 13.58 10.38 -18.40
CA TYR A 18 12.19 10.80 -18.63
C TYR A 18 11.19 9.62 -18.52
N PRO A 19 9.92 9.89 -18.12
CA PRO A 19 9.40 11.18 -17.68
C PRO A 19 9.95 11.60 -16.31
N VAL A 20 10.03 12.91 -16.08
CA VAL A 20 10.41 13.50 -14.79
C VAL A 20 9.31 14.42 -14.27
N ILE A 21 9.29 14.67 -12.98
CA ILE A 21 8.42 15.67 -12.36
C ILE A 21 9.24 16.76 -11.70
N ILE A 22 8.89 18.00 -11.98
CA ILE A 22 9.49 19.19 -11.34
C ILE A 22 8.56 19.60 -10.20
N LYS A 23 9.11 19.81 -9.01
CA LYS A 23 8.35 20.16 -7.80
C LYS A 23 8.92 21.38 -7.13
N ALA A 24 8.06 22.29 -6.65
CA ALA A 24 8.45 23.40 -5.80
C ALA A 24 8.85 22.91 -4.41
N ALA A 25 9.97 23.37 -3.87
CA ALA A 25 10.48 22.96 -2.55
C ALA A 25 9.52 23.37 -1.40
N GLY A 26 8.79 24.45 -1.56
CA GLY A 26 7.76 24.90 -0.63
C GLY A 26 6.34 24.42 -0.99
N GLY A 27 6.19 23.61 -2.04
CA GLY A 27 4.89 23.19 -2.58
C GLY A 27 4.26 22.04 -1.80
N GLY A 28 2.93 21.94 -1.91
CA GLY A 28 2.14 20.83 -1.35
C GLY A 28 0.74 20.79 -1.98
N GLY A 29 0.02 19.68 -1.77
CA GLY A 29 -1.37 19.55 -2.23
C GLY A 29 -1.56 19.58 -3.75
N GLY A 30 -0.55 19.18 -4.53
CA GLY A 30 -0.64 19.13 -6.01
C GLY A 30 -0.33 20.46 -6.73
N ARG A 31 0.00 21.52 -6.00
CA ARG A 31 0.40 22.83 -6.59
C ARG A 31 1.92 22.93 -6.70
N GLY A 32 2.39 23.62 -7.74
CA GLY A 32 3.84 23.79 -8.00
C GLY A 32 4.49 22.49 -8.45
N MET A 33 3.80 21.66 -9.23
CA MET A 33 4.32 20.42 -9.81
C MET A 33 3.99 20.33 -11.30
N ARG A 34 4.99 19.86 -12.10
CA ARG A 34 4.84 19.65 -13.56
C ARG A 34 5.53 18.39 -14.00
N VAL A 35 4.78 17.53 -14.68
CA VAL A 35 5.32 16.34 -15.34
C VAL A 35 5.90 16.72 -16.69
N VAL A 36 7.07 16.18 -16.99
CA VAL A 36 7.83 16.46 -18.22
C VAL A 36 8.21 15.14 -18.88
N HIS A 37 7.63 14.88 -20.05
CA HIS A 37 7.85 13.62 -20.77
C HIS A 37 9.06 13.68 -21.73
N THR A 38 9.48 14.87 -22.14
CA THR A 38 10.56 15.05 -23.13
C THR A 38 11.56 16.13 -22.70
N GLU A 39 12.81 15.98 -23.13
CA GLU A 39 13.87 16.95 -22.87
C GLU A 39 13.53 18.35 -23.39
N ALA A 40 12.88 18.44 -24.56
CA ALA A 40 12.51 19.72 -25.16
C ALA A 40 11.58 20.57 -24.29
N ALA A 41 10.73 19.95 -23.47
CA ALA A 41 9.82 20.63 -22.57
C ALA A 41 10.44 20.99 -21.22
N LEU A 42 11.63 20.45 -20.87
CA LEU A 42 12.19 20.52 -19.54
C LEU A 42 12.44 21.93 -19.04
N LEU A 43 13.18 22.73 -19.79
CA LEU A 43 13.59 24.07 -19.36
C LEU A 43 12.39 25.01 -19.16
N ASN A 44 11.41 24.92 -20.05
CA ASN A 44 10.16 25.68 -19.92
C ASN A 44 9.38 25.27 -18.66
N ALA A 45 9.27 23.97 -18.41
CA ALA A 45 8.59 23.45 -17.22
C ALA A 45 9.29 23.90 -15.92
N VAL A 46 10.62 23.86 -15.87
CA VAL A 46 11.41 24.34 -14.73
C VAL A 46 11.17 25.82 -14.48
N GLN A 47 11.22 26.64 -15.54
CA GLN A 47 11.01 28.10 -15.43
C GLN A 47 9.60 28.41 -14.91
N MET A 48 8.56 27.79 -15.48
CA MET A 48 7.19 27.99 -15.06
C MET A 48 6.98 27.56 -13.61
N THR A 49 7.55 26.42 -13.20
CA THR A 49 7.41 25.92 -11.82
C THR A 49 8.13 26.84 -10.83
N ARG A 50 9.30 27.40 -11.17
CA ARG A 50 10.01 28.41 -10.35
C ARG A 50 9.19 29.69 -10.17
N GLN A 51 8.56 30.20 -11.22
CA GLN A 51 7.71 31.39 -11.15
C GLN A 51 6.50 31.15 -10.25
N GLU A 52 5.83 30.01 -10.41
CA GLU A 52 4.72 29.62 -9.52
C GLU A 52 5.19 29.46 -8.07
N ALA A 53 6.32 28.81 -7.84
CA ALA A 53 6.89 28.60 -6.52
C ALA A 53 7.22 29.93 -5.83
N GLY A 54 7.84 30.86 -6.54
CA GLY A 54 8.12 32.21 -6.04
C GLY A 54 6.85 32.98 -5.69
N SER A 55 5.83 32.89 -6.53
CA SER A 55 4.57 33.63 -6.34
C SER A 55 3.68 33.07 -5.22
N PHE A 56 3.58 31.75 -5.10
CA PHE A 56 2.67 31.11 -4.15
C PHE A 56 3.32 30.77 -2.81
N PHE A 57 4.62 30.45 -2.81
CA PHE A 57 5.31 29.95 -1.61
C PHE A 57 6.44 30.89 -1.15
N ASN A 58 6.65 32.01 -1.85
CA ASN A 58 7.77 32.93 -1.61
C ASN A 58 9.16 32.23 -1.59
N ASN A 59 9.26 31.12 -2.31
CA ASN A 59 10.48 30.33 -2.44
C ASN A 59 10.55 29.75 -3.86
N PRO A 60 11.42 30.24 -4.76
CA PRO A 60 11.52 29.76 -6.14
C PRO A 60 12.27 28.44 -6.29
N ALA A 61 12.77 27.88 -5.20
CA ALA A 61 13.52 26.62 -5.23
C ALA A 61 12.65 25.48 -5.77
N VAL A 62 13.20 24.74 -6.74
CA VAL A 62 12.55 23.56 -7.33
C VAL A 62 13.54 22.39 -7.37
N TYR A 63 13.00 21.18 -7.36
CA TYR A 63 13.77 19.94 -7.52
C TYR A 63 13.10 19.03 -8.55
N MET A 64 13.85 18.03 -9.01
CA MET A 64 13.41 17.07 -10.02
C MET A 64 13.45 15.67 -9.45
N GLU A 65 12.41 14.90 -9.76
CA GLU A 65 12.32 13.48 -9.43
C GLU A 65 11.94 12.67 -10.68
N LYS A 66 12.22 11.36 -10.63
CA LYS A 66 11.66 10.42 -11.58
C LYS A 66 10.14 10.43 -11.44
N TYR A 67 9.42 10.60 -12.55
CA TYR A 67 7.97 10.42 -12.56
C TYR A 67 7.62 8.97 -12.92
N LEU A 68 6.75 8.38 -12.15
CA LEU A 68 6.22 7.05 -12.38
C LEU A 68 4.76 7.19 -12.86
N GLU A 69 4.46 6.62 -14.03
CA GLU A 69 3.15 6.83 -14.69
C GLU A 69 2.08 5.87 -14.15
N ASN A 70 2.45 4.60 -13.96
CA ASN A 70 1.55 3.55 -13.51
C ASN A 70 2.18 2.68 -12.42
N PRO A 71 2.72 3.28 -11.35
CA PRO A 71 3.40 2.51 -10.33
C PRO A 71 2.42 1.65 -9.53
N ARG A 72 2.97 0.58 -8.98
CA ARG A 72 2.32 -0.22 -7.94
C ARG A 72 2.92 0.15 -6.59
N HIS A 73 2.11 0.08 -5.54
CA HIS A 73 2.59 0.20 -4.17
C HIS A 73 2.94 -1.19 -3.66
N VAL A 74 4.23 -1.46 -3.56
CA VAL A 74 4.76 -2.74 -3.09
C VAL A 74 5.63 -2.49 -1.87
N GLU A 75 5.44 -3.27 -0.83
CA GLU A 75 6.12 -3.07 0.44
C GLU A 75 6.75 -4.35 0.96
N ILE A 76 7.85 -4.24 1.71
CA ILE A 76 8.59 -5.38 2.28
C ILE A 76 8.44 -5.38 3.80
N GLN A 77 7.84 -6.45 4.33
CA GLN A 77 7.75 -6.68 5.76
C GLN A 77 9.08 -7.12 6.31
N VAL A 78 9.56 -6.45 7.36
CA VAL A 78 10.76 -6.85 8.10
C VAL A 78 10.46 -7.08 9.58
N MET A 79 11.32 -7.86 10.21
CA MET A 79 11.37 -8.06 11.65
C MET A 79 12.85 -8.09 12.07
N ALA A 80 13.21 -7.36 13.14
CA ALA A 80 14.56 -7.29 13.63
C ALA A 80 14.62 -7.27 15.16
N ASP A 81 15.73 -7.76 15.74
CA ASP A 81 15.98 -7.77 17.18
C ASP A 81 17.21 -6.92 17.57
N GLU A 82 17.45 -6.78 18.87
CA GLU A 82 18.58 -6.02 19.40
C GLU A 82 19.95 -6.71 19.19
N TYR A 83 19.95 -7.98 18.79
CA TYR A 83 21.14 -8.79 18.56
C TYR A 83 21.62 -8.74 17.12
N LYS A 84 21.11 -7.79 16.32
CA LYS A 84 21.41 -7.61 14.91
C LYS A 84 20.90 -8.75 14.02
N ASN A 85 19.94 -9.53 14.48
CA ASN A 85 19.21 -10.43 13.60
C ASN A 85 18.11 -9.63 12.90
N ALA A 86 17.97 -9.82 11.61
CA ALA A 86 16.89 -9.23 10.83
C ALA A 86 16.49 -10.19 9.71
N ILE A 87 15.18 -10.32 9.50
CA ILE A 87 14.57 -11.12 8.45
C ILE A 87 13.56 -10.27 7.67
N TYR A 88 13.28 -10.66 6.44
CA TYR A 88 12.12 -10.19 5.71
C TYR A 88 11.07 -11.31 5.58
N LEU A 89 9.81 -10.92 5.59
CA LEU A 89 8.64 -11.80 5.59
C LEU A 89 7.81 -11.66 4.30
N GLY A 90 8.50 -11.43 3.19
CA GLY A 90 7.89 -11.24 1.87
C GLY A 90 7.42 -9.82 1.63
N GLU A 91 6.78 -9.70 0.49
CA GLU A 91 6.18 -8.46 0.01
C GLU A 91 4.66 -8.50 0.10
N ARG A 92 4.08 -7.29 0.08
CA ARG A 92 2.65 -7.07 -0.10
C ARG A 92 2.43 -6.11 -1.26
N ASP A 93 1.39 -6.34 -2.03
CA ASP A 93 0.86 -5.36 -2.99
C ASP A 93 -0.29 -4.60 -2.33
N CYS A 94 -0.15 -3.28 -2.25
CA CYS A 94 -1.11 -2.36 -1.65
C CYS A 94 -1.60 -1.33 -2.68
N SER A 95 -1.57 -1.68 -3.96
CA SER A 95 -1.92 -0.77 -5.06
C SER A 95 -3.41 -0.47 -5.15
N MET A 96 -4.28 -1.37 -4.63
CA MET A 96 -5.71 -1.13 -4.60
C MET A 96 -6.03 -0.12 -3.48
N GLN A 97 -5.93 1.16 -3.81
CA GLN A 97 -6.06 2.27 -2.87
C GLN A 97 -6.89 3.41 -3.46
N ARG A 98 -7.43 4.25 -2.60
CA ARG A 98 -8.15 5.47 -2.93
C ARG A 98 -7.62 6.62 -2.08
N ARG A 99 -7.21 7.72 -2.71
CA ARG A 99 -6.64 8.90 -2.02
C ARG A 99 -5.54 8.49 -1.03
N HIS A 100 -4.67 7.60 -1.47
CA HIS A 100 -3.57 7.01 -0.68
C HIS A 100 -4.02 6.16 0.54
N GLN A 101 -5.30 5.83 0.65
CA GLN A 101 -5.80 4.87 1.63
C GLN A 101 -5.93 3.49 0.98
N LYS A 102 -5.21 2.52 1.52
CA LYS A 102 -5.25 1.13 1.08
C LYS A 102 -6.65 0.54 1.34
N VAL A 103 -7.18 -0.18 0.37
CA VAL A 103 -8.54 -0.79 0.40
C VAL A 103 -8.46 -2.31 0.36
N ILE A 104 -7.59 -2.84 -0.50
CA ILE A 104 -7.28 -4.27 -0.60
C ILE A 104 -5.77 -4.43 -0.64
N GLU A 105 -5.25 -5.40 0.10
CA GLU A 105 -3.86 -5.80 0.11
C GLU A 105 -3.74 -7.29 -0.20
N GLU A 106 -2.66 -7.68 -0.86
CA GLU A 106 -2.40 -9.09 -1.15
C GLU A 106 -0.92 -9.45 -1.03
N ALA A 107 -0.66 -10.69 -0.71
CA ALA A 107 0.67 -11.28 -0.64
C ALA A 107 0.65 -12.72 -1.18
N PRO A 108 1.63 -13.10 -2.02
CA PRO A 108 2.66 -12.29 -2.67
C PRO A 108 2.10 -11.29 -3.68
N ALA A 109 2.89 -10.28 -4.07
CA ALA A 109 2.53 -9.33 -5.13
C ALA A 109 2.49 -10.04 -6.50
N PRO A 110 1.35 -10.00 -7.24
CA PRO A 110 1.24 -10.67 -8.53
C PRO A 110 2.27 -10.16 -9.53
N HIS A 111 2.78 -11.05 -10.40
CA HIS A 111 3.65 -10.72 -11.54
C HIS A 111 4.99 -10.04 -11.19
N ILE A 112 5.44 -10.08 -9.94
CA ILE A 112 6.79 -9.64 -9.58
C ILE A 112 7.70 -10.87 -9.47
N PRO A 113 8.83 -10.92 -10.20
CA PRO A 113 9.73 -12.05 -10.12
C PRO A 113 10.31 -12.26 -8.71
N ALA A 114 10.20 -13.48 -8.17
CA ALA A 114 10.66 -13.83 -6.82
C ALA A 114 12.14 -13.43 -6.55
N ARG A 115 13.00 -13.49 -7.57
CA ARG A 115 14.41 -13.05 -7.45
C ARG A 115 14.55 -11.55 -7.13
N LEU A 116 13.62 -10.71 -7.63
CA LEU A 116 13.63 -9.28 -7.33
C LEU A 116 13.20 -9.05 -5.87
N ILE A 117 12.18 -9.78 -5.44
CA ILE A 117 11.71 -9.74 -4.06
C ILE A 117 12.81 -10.20 -3.08
N SER A 118 13.46 -11.32 -3.36
CA SER A 118 14.57 -11.79 -2.53
C SER A 118 15.67 -10.74 -2.42
N ARG A 119 16.07 -10.14 -3.55
CA ARG A 119 17.12 -9.12 -3.57
C ARG A 119 16.74 -7.86 -2.78
N ILE A 120 15.50 -7.35 -2.92
CA ILE A 120 15.08 -6.15 -2.17
C ILE A 120 14.82 -6.49 -0.71
N GLY A 121 14.26 -7.66 -0.39
CA GLY A 121 14.04 -8.14 0.97
C GLY A 121 15.34 -8.26 1.77
N GLU A 122 16.38 -8.87 1.18
CA GLU A 122 17.72 -8.94 1.79
C GLU A 122 18.29 -7.54 2.05
N ARG A 123 18.15 -6.60 1.11
CA ARG A 123 18.59 -5.20 1.31
C ARG A 123 17.87 -4.53 2.47
N CYS A 124 16.56 -4.74 2.61
CA CYS A 124 15.77 -4.21 3.72
C CYS A 124 16.22 -4.80 5.06
N ALA A 125 16.44 -6.12 5.13
CA ALA A 125 16.97 -6.78 6.31
C ALA A 125 18.40 -6.30 6.65
N ASP A 126 19.26 -6.09 5.64
CA ASP A 126 20.60 -5.52 5.84
C ASP A 126 20.57 -4.08 6.35
N ALA A 127 19.64 -3.27 5.85
CA ALA A 127 19.42 -1.91 6.36
C ALA A 127 19.06 -1.95 7.85
N CYS A 128 18.11 -2.83 8.25
CA CYS A 128 17.75 -3.01 9.66
C CYS A 128 18.96 -3.39 10.52
N ARG A 129 19.81 -4.33 10.07
CA ARG A 129 21.04 -4.71 10.78
C ARG A 129 22.00 -3.54 10.97
N LYS A 130 22.19 -2.74 9.91
CA LYS A 130 23.13 -1.60 9.92
C LYS A 130 22.69 -0.46 10.83
N ILE A 131 21.39 -0.15 10.86
CA ILE A 131 20.85 0.94 11.70
C ILE A 131 20.52 0.47 13.13
N GLY A 132 20.61 -0.83 13.43
CA GLY A 132 20.22 -1.38 14.73
C GLY A 132 18.71 -1.33 14.98
N TYR A 133 17.90 -1.52 13.93
CA TYR A 133 16.43 -1.51 14.03
C TYR A 133 15.93 -2.66 14.91
N ARG A 134 14.83 -2.45 15.64
CA ARG A 134 14.16 -3.45 16.49
C ARG A 134 12.66 -3.44 16.28
N GLY A 135 12.03 -4.61 16.26
CA GLY A 135 10.61 -4.82 16.12
C GLY A 135 10.17 -5.03 14.68
N ALA A 136 8.86 -4.93 14.47
CA ALA A 136 8.24 -5.00 13.16
C ALA A 136 8.42 -3.68 12.41
N GLY A 137 8.71 -3.75 11.13
CA GLY A 137 8.80 -2.58 10.24
C GLY A 137 8.46 -2.95 8.81
N THR A 138 8.16 -1.94 8.02
CA THR A 138 7.80 -2.12 6.61
C THR A 138 8.51 -1.06 5.77
N PHE A 139 9.23 -1.49 4.75
CA PHE A 139 9.79 -0.61 3.72
C PHE A 139 8.79 -0.49 2.58
N GLU A 140 8.33 0.71 2.30
CA GLU A 140 7.38 0.99 1.21
C GLU A 140 8.10 1.48 -0.04
N PHE A 141 7.64 0.96 -1.20
CA PHE A 141 8.20 1.27 -2.51
C PHE A 141 7.09 1.53 -3.53
N LEU A 142 7.39 2.41 -4.48
CA LEU A 142 6.73 2.37 -5.78
C LEU A 142 7.49 1.39 -6.68
N TYR A 143 6.74 0.53 -7.37
CA TYR A 143 7.29 -0.46 -8.29
C TYR A 143 6.77 -0.21 -9.70
N GLU A 144 7.68 -0.03 -10.64
CA GLU A 144 7.38 0.13 -12.06
C GLU A 144 8.55 -0.38 -12.90
N ASN A 145 8.29 -1.03 -14.02
CA ASN A 145 9.31 -1.49 -14.97
C ASN A 145 10.42 -2.37 -14.35
N ASN A 146 10.07 -3.25 -13.41
CA ASN A 146 10.99 -4.13 -12.65
C ASN A 146 11.97 -3.39 -11.73
N GLU A 147 11.69 -2.13 -11.38
CA GLU A 147 12.47 -1.35 -10.44
C GLU A 147 11.66 -0.92 -9.22
N PHE A 148 12.34 -0.87 -8.08
CA PHE A 148 11.78 -0.44 -6.80
C PHE A 148 12.33 0.94 -6.44
N TYR A 149 11.42 1.89 -6.20
CA TYR A 149 11.71 3.25 -5.78
C TYR A 149 11.25 3.42 -4.33
N PHE A 150 12.22 3.59 -3.43
CA PHE A 150 11.93 3.72 -2.00
C PHE A 150 11.12 4.98 -1.69
N ILE A 151 10.08 4.85 -0.88
CA ILE A 151 9.26 5.95 -0.39
C ILE A 151 9.63 6.25 1.06
N GLU A 152 9.35 5.28 1.96
CA GLU A 152 9.53 5.45 3.39
C GLU A 152 9.66 4.10 4.12
N MET A 153 10.02 4.15 5.40
CA MET A 153 9.95 3.02 6.31
C MET A 153 8.94 3.31 7.41
N ASN A 154 7.93 2.47 7.51
CA ASN A 154 7.02 2.48 8.65
C ASN A 154 7.61 1.66 9.79
N THR A 155 7.94 2.33 10.91
CA THR A 155 8.61 1.72 12.06
C THR A 155 7.61 1.17 13.09
N ARG A 156 6.63 0.44 12.62
CA ARG A 156 5.52 -0.14 13.37
C ARG A 156 4.92 -1.32 12.63
N VAL A 157 4.06 -2.09 13.30
CA VAL A 157 3.15 -3.01 12.61
C VAL A 157 2.13 -2.22 11.78
N GLN A 158 1.78 -2.72 10.62
CA GLN A 158 0.77 -2.12 9.75
C GLN A 158 -0.54 -2.92 9.78
N VAL A 159 -1.62 -2.31 9.27
CA VAL A 159 -2.96 -2.94 9.23
C VAL A 159 -2.91 -4.25 8.46
N GLU A 160 -2.20 -4.26 7.34
CA GLU A 160 -2.09 -5.34 6.36
C GLU A 160 -1.07 -6.45 6.71
N HIS A 161 -0.52 -6.46 7.93
CA HIS A 161 0.38 -7.53 8.38
C HIS A 161 -0.21 -8.95 8.26
N PRO A 162 -1.56 -9.15 8.38
CA PRO A 162 -2.14 -10.48 8.32
C PRO A 162 -1.86 -11.25 7.02
N VAL A 163 -1.77 -10.58 5.87
CA VAL A 163 -1.47 -11.29 4.61
C VAL A 163 -0.06 -11.88 4.61
N SER A 164 0.92 -11.20 5.23
CA SER A 164 2.27 -11.73 5.43
C SER A 164 2.29 -12.89 6.45
N GLU A 165 1.51 -12.79 7.52
CA GLU A 165 1.35 -13.87 8.49
C GLU A 165 0.79 -15.14 7.84
N MET A 166 -0.24 -14.99 7.00
CA MET A 166 -0.91 -16.12 6.35
C MET A 166 0.00 -16.88 5.38
N ILE A 167 0.89 -16.19 4.66
CA ILE A 167 1.79 -16.83 3.69
C ILE A 167 3.08 -17.34 4.31
N THR A 168 3.46 -16.89 5.52
CA THR A 168 4.72 -17.29 6.19
C THR A 168 4.51 -18.18 7.41
N GLY A 169 3.33 -18.10 8.04
CA GLY A 169 3.05 -18.75 9.32
C GLY A 169 3.72 -18.06 10.52
N VAL A 170 4.28 -16.86 10.34
CA VAL A 170 4.92 -16.08 11.41
C VAL A 170 3.89 -15.13 12.03
N ASP A 171 3.66 -15.24 13.33
CA ASP A 171 2.86 -14.27 14.11
C ASP A 171 3.73 -13.03 14.38
N ILE A 172 3.52 -11.98 13.58
CA ILE A 172 4.32 -10.75 13.61
C ILE A 172 4.11 -9.99 14.91
N VAL A 173 2.88 -9.93 15.42
CA VAL A 173 2.56 -9.23 16.67
C VAL A 173 3.19 -9.94 17.86
N GLN A 174 3.13 -11.27 17.90
CA GLN A 174 3.80 -12.05 18.94
C GLN A 174 5.31 -11.83 18.91
N GLU A 175 5.95 -11.91 17.73
CA GLU A 175 7.39 -11.66 17.59
C GLU A 175 7.77 -10.22 17.99
N GLN A 176 6.95 -9.23 17.67
CA GLN A 176 7.16 -7.84 18.10
C GLN A 176 7.18 -7.73 19.63
N ILE A 177 6.24 -8.39 20.32
CA ILE A 177 6.20 -8.41 21.78
C ILE A 177 7.44 -9.10 22.38
N ARG A 178 7.84 -10.23 21.80
CA ARG A 178 9.04 -10.98 22.26
C ARG A 178 10.32 -10.15 22.09
N VAL A 179 10.49 -9.53 20.92
CA VAL A 179 11.63 -8.65 20.66
C VAL A 179 11.64 -7.45 21.63
N ALA A 180 10.47 -6.86 21.92
CA ALA A 180 10.35 -5.78 22.90
C ALA A 180 10.69 -6.24 24.32
N ALA A 181 10.45 -7.51 24.65
CA ALA A 181 10.86 -8.14 25.91
C ALA A 181 12.37 -8.49 25.96
N GLY A 182 13.15 -8.18 24.91
CA GLY A 182 14.58 -8.45 24.84
C GLY A 182 14.94 -9.86 24.36
N GLU A 183 13.98 -10.59 23.80
CA GLU A 183 14.24 -11.92 23.24
C GLU A 183 14.83 -11.82 21.82
N LYS A 184 15.63 -12.83 21.45
CA LYS A 184 16.10 -12.98 20.07
C LYS A 184 14.95 -13.44 19.17
N LEU A 185 15.01 -13.04 17.89
CA LEU A 185 14.13 -13.59 16.86
C LEU A 185 14.21 -15.13 16.86
N ARG A 186 13.04 -15.79 16.82
CA ARG A 186 12.95 -17.25 16.74
C ARG A 186 13.30 -17.80 15.37
N TYR A 187 13.22 -16.96 14.34
CA TYR A 187 13.40 -17.35 12.95
C TYR A 187 14.67 -16.76 12.36
N ARG A 188 15.35 -17.56 11.53
CA ARG A 188 16.39 -17.09 10.60
C ARG A 188 15.77 -16.97 9.22
N GLN A 189 16.35 -16.20 8.33
CA GLN A 189 15.80 -16.04 6.98
C GLN A 189 15.54 -17.38 6.25
N LYS A 190 16.41 -18.36 6.42
CA LYS A 190 16.27 -19.70 5.83
C LYS A 190 15.12 -20.53 6.38
N ASP A 191 14.56 -20.15 7.53
CA ASP A 191 13.44 -20.83 8.17
C ASP A 191 12.10 -20.30 7.66
N ILE A 192 12.11 -19.14 6.93
CA ILE A 192 10.94 -18.53 6.34
C ILE A 192 10.61 -19.19 5.01
N VAL A 193 9.41 -19.75 4.94
CA VAL A 193 8.88 -20.41 3.73
C VAL A 193 7.60 -19.69 3.32
N PHE A 194 7.59 -19.15 2.10
CA PHE A 194 6.41 -18.51 1.53
C PHE A 194 5.50 -19.59 0.91
N ARG A 195 4.20 -19.60 1.28
CA ARG A 195 3.22 -20.58 0.82
C ARG A 195 1.92 -19.92 0.48
N GLY A 196 1.33 -20.33 -0.65
CA GLY A 196 0.01 -19.90 -1.07
C GLY A 196 -0.10 -18.41 -1.37
N HIS A 197 -1.29 -17.88 -1.22
CA HIS A 197 -1.63 -16.49 -1.50
C HIS A 197 -2.69 -16.02 -0.49
N ALA A 198 -2.55 -14.80 0.01
CA ALA A 198 -3.50 -14.18 0.93
C ALA A 198 -3.98 -12.83 0.38
N ILE A 199 -5.25 -12.52 0.61
CA ILE A 199 -5.87 -11.25 0.24
C ILE A 199 -6.58 -10.72 1.48
N GLU A 200 -6.38 -9.44 1.80
CA GLU A 200 -7.08 -8.72 2.86
C GLU A 200 -8.01 -7.67 2.24
N CYS A 201 -9.25 -7.60 2.74
CA CYS A 201 -10.19 -6.51 2.46
C CYS A 201 -10.45 -5.74 3.74
N ARG A 202 -10.21 -4.42 3.72
CA ARG A 202 -10.55 -3.54 4.85
C ARG A 202 -12.03 -3.23 4.83
N ILE A 203 -12.75 -3.61 5.87
CA ILE A 203 -14.19 -3.34 6.00
C ILE A 203 -14.37 -2.06 6.79
N ASN A 204 -14.87 -1.03 6.10
CA ASN A 204 -15.07 0.30 6.65
C ASN A 204 -16.56 0.61 6.79
N ALA A 205 -16.93 1.29 7.88
CA ALA A 205 -18.25 1.85 8.13
C ALA A 205 -18.45 3.12 7.30
N GLU A 206 -18.70 2.96 6.00
CA GLU A 206 -18.85 4.06 5.03
C GLU A 206 -19.70 3.64 3.84
N ASP A 207 -20.28 4.61 3.15
CA ASP A 207 -20.98 4.35 1.89
C ASP A 207 -20.00 3.79 0.85
N PRO A 208 -20.32 2.66 0.18
CA PRO A 208 -19.38 1.94 -0.68
C PRO A 208 -18.89 2.70 -1.90
N PHE A 209 -19.59 3.75 -2.33
CA PHE A 209 -19.27 4.48 -3.55
C PHE A 209 -18.92 5.95 -3.33
N THR A 210 -19.56 6.59 -2.34
CA THR A 210 -19.26 7.98 -1.98
C THR A 210 -18.18 8.10 -0.92
N PHE A 211 -17.94 7.01 -0.16
CA PHE A 211 -16.99 6.92 0.97
C PHE A 211 -17.33 7.88 2.12
N VAL A 212 -18.57 8.32 2.19
CA VAL A 212 -19.06 9.09 3.32
C VAL A 212 -19.12 8.16 4.55
N PRO A 213 -18.51 8.52 5.69
CA PRO A 213 -18.56 7.73 6.91
C PRO A 213 -20.01 7.47 7.36
N SER A 214 -20.26 6.27 7.85
CA SER A 214 -21.57 5.82 8.34
C SER A 214 -21.45 5.33 9.78
N PRO A 215 -21.19 6.21 10.76
CA PRO A 215 -21.19 5.85 12.17
C PRO A 215 -22.62 5.46 12.60
N GLY A 216 -22.74 4.62 13.62
CA GLY A 216 -24.05 4.21 14.10
C GLY A 216 -24.02 2.87 14.85
N LYS A 217 -25.20 2.45 15.31
CA LYS A 217 -25.36 1.21 16.05
C LYS A 217 -25.53 0.03 15.11
N ILE A 218 -24.73 -1.01 15.31
CA ILE A 218 -24.84 -2.29 14.59
C ILE A 218 -26.01 -3.08 15.16
N SER A 219 -27.04 -3.29 14.33
CA SER A 219 -28.24 -4.06 14.70
C SER A 219 -28.06 -5.56 14.52
N PHE A 220 -27.24 -5.97 13.52
CA PHE A 220 -26.90 -7.36 13.27
C PHE A 220 -25.44 -7.46 12.77
N TYR A 221 -24.75 -8.53 13.21
CA TYR A 221 -23.38 -8.83 12.81
C TYR A 221 -23.19 -10.33 12.62
N HIS A 222 -22.80 -10.72 11.42
CA HIS A 222 -22.40 -12.09 11.09
C HIS A 222 -21.03 -12.06 10.37
N PRO A 223 -19.94 -12.47 11.05
CA PRO A 223 -18.63 -12.61 10.41
C PRO A 223 -18.58 -13.88 9.55
N PRO A 224 -17.90 -13.85 8.40
CA PRO A 224 -17.70 -15.04 7.59
C PRO A 224 -16.74 -16.02 8.25
N GLY A 225 -16.78 -17.29 7.82
CA GLY A 225 -15.92 -18.34 8.35
C GLY A 225 -15.48 -19.36 7.30
N GLY A 226 -14.95 -20.48 7.78
CA GLY A 226 -14.52 -21.60 6.94
C GLY A 226 -13.03 -21.66 6.64
N PRO A 227 -12.58 -22.69 5.88
CA PRO A 227 -11.17 -22.94 5.62
C PRO A 227 -10.47 -21.78 4.90
N GLY A 228 -9.40 -21.24 5.50
CA GLY A 228 -8.61 -20.16 4.93
C GLY A 228 -9.27 -18.78 5.03
N ILE A 229 -10.26 -18.60 5.91
CA ILE A 229 -10.83 -17.30 6.25
C ILE A 229 -10.40 -16.91 7.66
N ARG A 230 -9.90 -15.66 7.80
CA ARG A 230 -9.59 -14.99 9.06
C ARG A 230 -10.32 -13.66 9.10
N VAL A 231 -10.91 -13.33 10.24
CA VAL A 231 -11.55 -12.03 10.47
C VAL A 231 -10.92 -11.39 11.71
N ASP A 232 -10.29 -10.25 11.54
CA ASP A 232 -9.81 -9.42 12.64
C ASP A 232 -10.80 -8.26 12.82
N SER A 233 -11.49 -8.23 13.95
CA SER A 233 -12.54 -7.24 14.19
C SER A 233 -12.71 -6.97 15.68
N HIS A 234 -13.23 -5.78 15.99
CA HIS A 234 -13.61 -5.38 17.37
C HIS A 234 -15.12 -5.18 17.53
N ILE A 235 -15.90 -5.29 16.43
CA ILE A 235 -17.35 -5.06 16.47
C ILE A 235 -18.12 -6.31 16.87
N TYR A 236 -19.32 -6.08 17.39
CA TYR A 236 -20.31 -7.09 17.74
C TYR A 236 -21.70 -6.50 17.60
N GLN A 237 -22.73 -7.36 17.61
CA GLN A 237 -24.13 -6.91 17.58
C GLN A 237 -24.41 -6.00 18.78
N GLY A 238 -24.93 -4.80 18.51
CA GLY A 238 -25.18 -3.76 19.52
C GLY A 238 -24.03 -2.76 19.71
N TYR A 239 -22.84 -3.00 19.13
CA TYR A 239 -21.74 -2.04 19.15
C TYR A 239 -22.12 -0.75 18.42
N THR A 240 -21.66 0.39 18.93
CA THR A 240 -21.84 1.69 18.25
C THR A 240 -20.52 2.16 17.67
N VAL A 241 -20.46 2.24 16.34
CA VAL A 241 -19.30 2.78 15.62
C VAL A 241 -19.26 4.29 15.87
N PRO A 242 -18.19 4.82 16.48
CA PRO A 242 -18.08 6.23 16.80
C PRO A 242 -17.75 7.07 15.57
N SER A 243 -18.14 8.35 15.56
CA SER A 243 -17.91 9.28 14.45
C SER A 243 -16.53 9.96 14.45
N HIS A 244 -15.76 9.80 15.54
CA HIS A 244 -14.50 10.53 15.77
C HIS A 244 -13.24 9.65 15.66
N TYR A 245 -13.40 8.38 15.29
CA TYR A 245 -12.32 7.47 14.95
C TYR A 245 -12.38 7.10 13.46
N ASP A 246 -11.33 6.39 13.00
CA ASP A 246 -11.30 5.78 11.67
C ASP A 246 -12.52 4.87 11.45
N SER A 247 -12.99 4.83 10.20
CA SER A 247 -14.18 4.05 9.83
C SER A 247 -13.94 2.54 9.76
N MET A 248 -12.70 2.05 9.84
CA MET A 248 -12.39 0.64 9.72
C MET A 248 -12.92 -0.16 10.92
N VAL A 249 -13.80 -1.12 10.65
CA VAL A 249 -14.46 -1.94 11.67
C VAL A 249 -14.03 -3.40 11.66
N ALA A 250 -13.50 -3.87 10.55
CA ALA A 250 -12.99 -5.24 10.42
C ALA A 250 -11.98 -5.34 9.27
N LYS A 251 -11.23 -6.44 9.29
CA LYS A 251 -10.44 -6.93 8.14
C LYS A 251 -10.88 -8.35 7.87
N VAL A 252 -11.20 -8.65 6.62
CA VAL A 252 -11.43 -10.02 6.16
C VAL A 252 -10.22 -10.46 5.37
N ILE A 253 -9.60 -11.55 5.77
CA ILE A 253 -8.42 -12.11 5.12
C ILE A 253 -8.78 -13.50 4.59
N SER A 254 -8.53 -13.71 3.30
CA SER A 254 -8.64 -15.03 2.68
C SER A 254 -7.27 -15.57 2.33
N TYR A 255 -7.07 -16.87 2.50
CA TYR A 255 -5.87 -17.59 2.12
C TYR A 255 -6.22 -18.75 1.19
N GLY A 256 -5.39 -19.03 0.21
CA GLY A 256 -5.50 -20.17 -0.69
C GLY A 256 -4.11 -20.65 -1.15
N ASP A 257 -4.04 -21.86 -1.68
CA ASP A 257 -2.79 -22.39 -2.26
C ASP A 257 -2.41 -21.63 -3.54
N THR A 258 -3.40 -21.02 -4.20
CA THR A 258 -3.21 -20.14 -5.36
C THR A 258 -4.00 -18.84 -5.17
N ARG A 259 -3.65 -17.81 -5.95
CA ARG A 259 -4.35 -16.53 -5.96
C ARG A 259 -5.82 -16.68 -6.32
N GLU A 260 -6.15 -17.50 -7.33
CA GLU A 260 -7.53 -17.76 -7.74
C GLU A 260 -8.33 -18.39 -6.60
N GLN A 261 -7.72 -19.28 -5.83
CA GLN A 261 -8.39 -19.90 -4.67
C GLN A 261 -8.63 -18.86 -3.56
N ALA A 262 -7.66 -17.98 -3.29
CA ALA A 262 -7.83 -16.88 -2.34
C ALA A 262 -8.96 -15.93 -2.78
N ILE A 263 -9.02 -15.53 -4.06
CA ILE A 263 -10.09 -14.71 -4.62
C ILE A 263 -11.46 -15.40 -4.47
N ARG A 264 -11.57 -16.70 -4.81
CA ARG A 264 -12.84 -17.44 -4.65
C ARG A 264 -13.29 -17.47 -3.20
N ARG A 265 -12.39 -17.74 -2.26
CA ARG A 265 -12.69 -17.74 -0.82
C ARG A 265 -13.11 -16.35 -0.34
N MET A 266 -12.45 -15.29 -0.81
CA MET A 266 -12.84 -13.91 -0.47
C MET A 266 -14.24 -13.58 -0.99
N ARG A 267 -14.60 -13.99 -2.21
CA ARG A 267 -15.96 -13.80 -2.76
C ARG A 267 -17.01 -14.44 -1.86
N ILE A 268 -16.78 -15.68 -1.43
CA ILE A 268 -17.70 -16.40 -0.53
C ILE A 268 -17.78 -15.66 0.82
N ALA A 269 -16.64 -15.31 1.42
CA ALA A 269 -16.60 -14.62 2.70
C ALA A 269 -17.33 -13.27 2.65
N LEU A 270 -17.14 -12.48 1.60
CA LEU A 270 -17.83 -11.20 1.43
C LEU A 270 -19.34 -11.36 1.15
N SER A 271 -19.77 -12.48 0.57
CA SER A 271 -21.20 -12.76 0.37
C SER A 271 -21.89 -13.25 1.66
N GLU A 272 -21.13 -13.89 2.55
CA GLU A 272 -21.61 -14.38 3.84
C GLU A 272 -21.62 -13.27 4.91
N MET A 273 -20.67 -12.33 4.85
CA MET A 273 -20.54 -11.27 5.84
C MET A 273 -21.74 -10.32 5.83
N SER A 274 -22.40 -10.16 6.99
CA SER A 274 -23.51 -9.22 7.16
C SER A 274 -23.25 -8.26 8.33
N ILE A 275 -23.39 -6.97 8.05
CA ILE A 275 -23.33 -5.88 9.03
C ILE A 275 -24.52 -4.96 8.76
N GLU A 276 -25.49 -4.91 9.68
CA GLU A 276 -26.69 -4.10 9.53
C GLU A 276 -26.72 -2.95 10.54
N GLY A 277 -27.49 -1.90 10.23
CA GLY A 277 -27.61 -0.67 11.03
C GLY A 277 -26.66 0.45 10.61
N ILE A 278 -25.62 0.14 9.83
CA ILE A 278 -24.68 1.08 9.22
C ILE A 278 -24.44 0.72 7.75
N LYS A 279 -23.93 1.65 6.97
CA LYS A 279 -23.40 1.33 5.64
C LYS A 279 -21.97 0.83 5.76
N THR A 280 -21.58 -0.09 4.87
CA THR A 280 -20.20 -0.58 4.76
C THR A 280 -19.74 -0.62 3.31
N ASN A 281 -18.44 -0.69 3.11
CA ASN A 281 -17.83 -0.84 1.79
C ASN A 281 -17.79 -2.29 1.26
N ILE A 282 -18.48 -3.24 1.91
CA ILE A 282 -18.60 -4.65 1.46
C ILE A 282 -19.05 -4.73 -0.01
N PRO A 283 -20.07 -3.99 -0.48
CA PRO A 283 -20.48 -4.03 -1.90
C PRO A 283 -19.36 -3.63 -2.88
N LEU A 284 -18.51 -2.67 -2.51
CA LEU A 284 -17.33 -2.31 -3.32
C LEU A 284 -16.35 -3.48 -3.42
N HIS A 285 -16.06 -4.15 -2.31
CA HIS A 285 -15.17 -5.32 -2.30
C HIS A 285 -15.73 -6.47 -3.13
N GLN A 286 -17.04 -6.74 -3.03
CA GLN A 286 -17.70 -7.77 -3.83
C GLN A 286 -17.55 -7.50 -5.34
N GLU A 287 -17.66 -6.24 -5.75
CA GLU A 287 -17.42 -5.82 -7.11
C GLU A 287 -15.97 -5.98 -7.53
N LEU A 288 -15.02 -5.51 -6.70
CA LEU A 288 -13.59 -5.58 -7.00
C LEU A 288 -13.10 -7.03 -7.11
N MET A 289 -13.62 -7.95 -6.29
CA MET A 289 -13.28 -9.38 -6.39
C MET A 289 -13.75 -10.02 -7.71
N GLN A 290 -14.69 -9.40 -8.44
CA GLN A 290 -15.17 -9.87 -9.75
C GLN A 290 -14.57 -9.06 -10.91
N ASP A 291 -13.83 -8.00 -10.62
CA ASP A 291 -13.22 -7.12 -11.60
C ASP A 291 -12.12 -7.83 -12.37
N ALA A 292 -12.20 -7.82 -13.70
CA ALA A 292 -11.28 -8.55 -14.56
C ALA A 292 -9.82 -8.08 -14.38
N ARG A 293 -9.60 -6.78 -14.19
CA ARG A 293 -8.23 -6.21 -14.00
C ARG A 293 -7.67 -6.59 -12.64
N PHE A 294 -8.49 -6.59 -11.58
CA PHE A 294 -8.06 -7.08 -10.28
C PHE A 294 -7.78 -8.59 -10.32
N VAL A 295 -8.64 -9.37 -10.97
CA VAL A 295 -8.45 -10.83 -11.12
C VAL A 295 -7.19 -11.14 -11.91
N GLU A 296 -6.87 -10.38 -12.95
CA GLU A 296 -5.60 -10.47 -13.68
C GLU A 296 -4.41 -10.17 -12.76
N GLY A 297 -4.53 -9.14 -11.92
CA GLY A 297 -3.50 -8.68 -11.00
C GLY A 297 -2.56 -7.62 -11.58
N GLY A 298 -1.75 -7.00 -10.71
CA GLY A 298 -0.76 -6.02 -11.13
C GLY A 298 -1.33 -4.64 -11.48
N THR A 299 -2.48 -4.26 -10.94
CA THR A 299 -3.08 -2.94 -11.11
C THR A 299 -2.22 -1.84 -10.48
N SER A 300 -2.22 -0.63 -11.08
CA SER A 300 -1.51 0.54 -10.55
C SER A 300 -2.27 1.20 -9.38
N ILE A 301 -1.60 2.09 -8.66
CA ILE A 301 -2.20 2.88 -7.57
C ILE A 301 -3.34 3.79 -8.03
N HIS A 302 -3.44 4.07 -9.32
CA HIS A 302 -4.48 4.94 -9.92
C HIS A 302 -5.74 4.17 -10.32
N TYR A 303 -5.68 2.84 -10.36
CA TYR A 303 -6.72 2.01 -10.95
C TYR A 303 -8.11 2.21 -10.30
N LEU A 304 -8.18 2.16 -8.97
CA LEU A 304 -9.47 2.27 -8.27
C LEU A 304 -10.12 3.63 -8.48
N GLU A 305 -9.35 4.71 -8.45
CA GLU A 305 -9.88 6.07 -8.67
C GLU A 305 -10.40 6.24 -10.10
N GLN A 306 -9.68 5.73 -11.10
CA GLN A 306 -10.13 5.74 -12.50
C GLN A 306 -11.45 4.96 -12.66
N LYS A 307 -11.51 3.73 -12.13
CA LYS A 307 -12.71 2.90 -12.16
C LYS A 307 -13.93 3.57 -11.51
N LEU A 308 -13.73 4.27 -10.40
CA LEU A 308 -14.81 4.99 -9.72
C LEU A 308 -15.25 6.24 -10.49
N ALA A 309 -14.31 6.95 -11.15
CA ALA A 309 -14.61 8.10 -11.99
C ALA A 309 -15.45 7.69 -13.21
N ASP A 310 -15.06 6.64 -13.93
CA ASP A 310 -15.78 6.11 -15.09
C ASP A 310 -17.24 5.77 -14.73
N LYS A 311 -17.48 5.20 -13.56
CA LYS A 311 -18.83 4.93 -13.06
C LYS A 311 -19.66 6.19 -12.77
N GLY A 312 -19.01 7.25 -12.31
CA GLY A 312 -19.64 8.53 -12.04
C GLY A 312 -20.12 9.22 -13.33
N GLU A 313 -19.44 9.04 -14.44
CA GLU A 313 -19.81 9.59 -15.75
C GLU A 313 -20.97 8.82 -16.42
N VAL A 314 -21.03 7.52 -16.20
CA VAL A 314 -22.13 6.67 -16.75
C VAL A 314 -23.47 6.95 -16.05
N LYS A 315 -23.48 7.54 -14.85
CA LYS A 315 -24.70 7.86 -14.09
C LYS A 315 -25.20 9.31 -14.29
N LYS A 316 -24.53 10.13 -15.10
CA LYS A 316 -24.97 11.46 -15.51
C LYS A 316 -25.63 11.41 -16.90
#